data_4393baedd2c39184f1876d3e38892159
#
_entry.id   4393baedd2c39184f1876d3e38892159
#
_cell.length_a   1.000
_cell.length_b   1.000
_cell.length_c   1.000
_cell.angle_alpha   90.00
_cell.angle_beta   90.00
_cell.angle_gamma   90.00
#
_symmetry.space_group_name_H-M   'P 1'
#
loop_
_entity.id
_entity.type
_entity.pdbx_description
1 polymer ?
#
loop_
_entity_poly.entity_id
_entity_poly.type
_entity_poly.pdbx_seq_one_letter_code
_entity_poly.pdbx_strand_id
1 'polypeptide(L)'
;PIGFKLARMPALKPVMAKLLPRGAIESSVRNVYGDPSKVTTELVDRYYELTLRAGNRAALSERFTQAPTGQYADQVKEVRQPTLILWGAQDQLIPPDNAQRFQRDIPGSQMVMFEGLGHVPHEEDPARTVSAVQRFLAQP
;
A
#
# COMPACT_ATOMS: atom_id res chain seq x y z
N PRO A 1 5.81 8.02 -7.51
CA PRO A 1 7.25 7.75 -7.32
C PRO A 1 7.91 7.35 -8.63
N ILE A 2 9.15 7.78 -8.84
CA ILE A 2 9.89 7.57 -10.09
C ILE A 2 10.07 6.08 -10.41
N GLY A 3 10.20 5.23 -9.39
CA GLY A 3 10.32 3.78 -9.53
C GLY A 3 9.16 3.14 -10.28
N PHE A 4 7.93 3.60 -10.06
CA PHE A 4 6.75 3.11 -10.78
C PHE A 4 6.73 3.52 -12.26
N LYS A 5 7.26 4.71 -12.58
CA LYS A 5 7.39 5.14 -13.98
C LYS A 5 8.42 4.28 -14.70
N LEU A 6 9.56 4.01 -14.09
CA LEU A 6 10.62 3.16 -14.64
C LEU A 6 10.16 1.70 -14.79
N ALA A 7 9.42 1.15 -13.83
CA ALA A 7 8.88 -0.21 -13.89
C ALA A 7 7.88 -0.44 -15.04
N ARG A 8 7.27 0.63 -15.55
CA ARG A 8 6.35 0.58 -16.70
C ARG A 8 7.06 0.64 -18.06
N MET A 9 8.36 0.92 -18.12
CA MET A 9 9.12 0.99 -19.37
C MET A 9 9.56 -0.41 -19.83
N PRO A 10 9.04 -0.93 -20.97
CA PRO A 10 9.30 -2.33 -21.40
C PRO A 10 10.79 -2.65 -21.56
N ALA A 11 11.57 -1.69 -22.04
CA ALA A 11 13.01 -1.86 -22.27
C ALA A 11 13.82 -2.01 -20.97
N LEU A 12 13.31 -1.52 -19.82
CA LEU A 12 14.00 -1.57 -18.53
C LEU A 12 13.58 -2.77 -17.69
N LYS A 13 12.49 -3.48 -18.04
CA LYS A 13 12.00 -4.65 -17.30
C LYS A 13 13.07 -5.71 -17.00
N PRO A 14 13.87 -6.19 -17.98
CA PRO A 14 14.86 -7.22 -17.71
C PRO A 14 16.01 -6.73 -16.81
N VAL A 15 16.33 -5.44 -16.87
CA VAL A 15 17.35 -4.82 -16.02
C VAL A 15 16.82 -4.65 -14.60
N MET A 16 15.61 -4.13 -14.45
CA MET A 16 14.95 -3.95 -13.14
C MET A 16 14.68 -5.28 -12.43
N ALA A 17 14.35 -6.34 -13.19
CA ALA A 17 14.17 -7.68 -12.64
C ALA A 17 15.47 -8.27 -12.06
N LYS A 18 16.64 -7.81 -12.51
CA LYS A 18 17.95 -8.30 -12.06
C LYS A 18 18.67 -7.35 -11.10
N LEU A 19 18.43 -6.04 -11.21
CA LEU A 19 19.15 -4.99 -10.50
C LEU A 19 18.17 -4.05 -9.82
N LEU A 20 17.69 -4.43 -8.65
CA LEU A 20 16.94 -3.52 -7.77
C LEU A 20 17.87 -3.13 -6.61
N PRO A 21 18.52 -1.96 -6.65
CA PRO A 21 19.47 -1.56 -5.63
C PRO A 21 18.73 -1.26 -4.31
N ARG A 22 19.39 -1.58 -3.17
CA ARG A 22 18.84 -1.36 -1.82
C ARG A 22 18.37 0.09 -1.60
N GLY A 23 19.12 1.08 -2.13
CA GLY A 23 18.73 2.49 -2.03
C GLY A 23 17.41 2.83 -2.72
N ALA A 24 17.03 2.12 -3.78
CA ALA A 24 15.71 2.28 -4.42
C ALA A 24 14.59 1.74 -3.52
N ILE A 25 14.84 0.64 -2.79
CA ILE A 25 13.91 0.12 -1.77
C ILE A 25 13.78 1.10 -0.62
N GLU A 26 14.89 1.61 -0.09
CA GLU A 26 14.87 2.61 0.98
C GLU A 26 14.05 3.84 0.59
N SER A 27 14.30 4.41 -0.59
CA SER A 27 13.53 5.54 -1.10
C SER A 27 12.04 5.20 -1.22
N SER A 28 11.70 3.99 -1.67
CA SER A 28 10.31 3.54 -1.79
C SER A 28 9.64 3.41 -0.41
N VAL A 29 10.31 2.80 0.57
CA VAL A 29 9.78 2.64 1.93
C VAL A 29 9.57 4.00 2.59
N ARG A 30 10.53 4.93 2.45
CA ARG A 30 10.37 6.30 2.98
C ARG A 30 9.19 7.05 2.36
N ASN A 31 8.88 6.79 1.08
CA ASN A 31 7.76 7.43 0.40
C ASN A 31 6.38 6.88 0.82
N VAL A 32 6.31 5.68 1.37
CA VAL A 32 5.02 5.09 1.79
C VAL A 32 4.72 5.33 3.27
N TYR A 33 5.69 5.75 4.06
CA TYR A 33 5.52 6.16 5.46
C TYR A 33 5.06 7.62 5.56
N GLY A 34 4.13 7.91 6.43
CA GLY A 34 3.68 9.27 6.75
C GLY A 34 4.77 10.07 7.43
N ASP A 35 5.53 9.42 8.31
CA ASP A 35 6.74 9.95 8.93
C ASP A 35 7.97 9.15 8.49
N PRO A 36 8.75 9.62 7.51
CA PRO A 36 9.94 8.94 7.02
C PRO A 36 11.05 8.74 8.08
N SER A 37 11.02 9.47 9.19
CA SER A 37 12.00 9.31 10.27
C SER A 37 11.86 7.98 11.01
N LYS A 38 10.68 7.34 10.93
CA LYS A 38 10.40 6.01 11.50
C LYS A 38 10.97 4.86 10.67
N VAL A 39 11.47 5.13 9.47
CA VAL A 39 12.04 4.11 8.59
C VAL A 39 13.44 3.76 9.07
N THR A 40 13.59 2.61 9.71
CA THR A 40 14.87 2.11 10.20
C THR A 40 15.64 1.32 9.15
N THR A 41 16.93 1.11 9.40
CA THR A 41 17.79 0.28 8.53
C THR A 41 17.27 -1.16 8.45
N GLU A 42 16.84 -1.72 9.57
CA GLU A 42 16.31 -3.09 9.68
C GLU A 42 15.01 -3.25 8.88
N LEU A 43 14.16 -2.22 8.89
CA LEU A 43 12.96 -2.20 8.08
C LEU A 43 13.30 -2.22 6.59
N VAL A 44 14.23 -1.39 6.16
CA VAL A 44 14.71 -1.35 4.76
C VAL A 44 15.31 -2.70 4.36
N ASP A 45 16.12 -3.32 5.23
CA ASP A 45 16.75 -4.62 4.97
C ASP A 45 15.69 -5.71 4.82
N ARG A 46 14.66 -5.72 5.69
CA ARG A 46 13.52 -6.66 5.56
C ARG A 46 12.83 -6.53 4.20
N TYR A 47 12.51 -5.32 3.76
CA TYR A 47 11.89 -5.10 2.45
C TYR A 47 12.82 -5.49 1.31
N TYR A 48 14.12 -5.18 1.42
CA TYR A 48 15.11 -5.54 0.42
C TYR A 48 15.26 -7.06 0.28
N GLU A 49 15.39 -7.78 1.39
CA GLU A 49 15.46 -9.25 1.40
C GLU A 49 14.23 -9.91 0.77
N LEU A 50 13.02 -9.36 1.01
CA LEU A 50 11.81 -9.84 0.36
C LEU A 50 11.90 -9.69 -1.18
N THR A 51 12.53 -8.64 -1.68
CA THR A 51 12.73 -8.48 -3.13
C THR A 51 13.76 -9.43 -3.71
N LEU A 52 14.68 -9.96 -2.89
CA LEU A 52 15.71 -10.93 -3.32
C LEU A 52 15.17 -12.35 -3.43
N ARG A 53 14.01 -12.66 -2.85
CA ARG A 53 13.42 -14.00 -2.96
C ARG A 53 13.14 -14.35 -4.41
N ALA A 54 13.36 -15.62 -4.75
CA ALA A 54 13.14 -16.14 -6.11
C ALA A 54 11.68 -15.86 -6.56
N GLY A 55 11.54 -15.29 -7.74
CA GLY A 55 10.24 -14.97 -8.34
C GLY A 55 9.64 -13.61 -7.94
N ASN A 56 9.97 -13.03 -6.77
CA ASN A 56 9.29 -11.82 -6.29
C ASN A 56 9.46 -10.61 -7.23
N ARG A 57 10.65 -10.41 -7.79
CA ARG A 57 10.90 -9.31 -8.75
C ARG A 57 10.15 -9.53 -10.06
N ALA A 58 10.08 -10.76 -10.53
CA ALA A 58 9.32 -11.11 -11.73
C ALA A 58 7.81 -10.92 -11.49
N ALA A 59 7.29 -11.39 -10.34
CA ALA A 59 5.90 -11.23 -9.95
C ALA A 59 5.50 -9.75 -9.82
N LEU A 60 6.37 -8.91 -9.25
CA LEU A 60 6.12 -7.46 -9.17
C LEU A 60 6.03 -6.84 -10.57
N SER A 61 6.93 -7.20 -11.49
CA SER A 61 6.88 -6.72 -12.87
C SER A 61 5.59 -7.17 -13.57
N GLU A 62 5.20 -8.43 -13.40
CA GLU A 62 4.00 -9.00 -13.99
C GLU A 62 2.74 -8.34 -13.44
N ARG A 63 2.68 -8.06 -12.13
CA ARG A 63 1.55 -7.38 -11.49
C ARG A 63 1.19 -6.05 -12.15
N PHE A 64 2.19 -5.29 -12.63
CA PHE A 64 1.94 -4.02 -13.32
C PHE A 64 1.36 -4.18 -14.73
N THR A 65 1.36 -5.37 -15.29
CA THR A 65 0.81 -5.65 -16.62
C THR A 65 -0.59 -6.28 -16.58
N GLN A 66 -0.96 -6.92 -15.47
CA GLN A 66 -2.15 -7.76 -15.36
C GLN A 66 -3.46 -7.01 -15.08
N ALA A 67 -3.43 -5.80 -14.54
CA ALA A 67 -4.66 -5.14 -14.14
C ALA A 67 -4.77 -3.72 -14.72
N PRO A 68 -5.69 -3.49 -15.68
CA PRO A 68 -6.11 -2.14 -16.01
C PRO A 68 -6.65 -1.44 -14.76
N THR A 69 -6.20 -0.21 -14.52
CA THR A 69 -6.65 0.57 -13.36
C THR A 69 -8.16 0.81 -13.46
N GLY A 70 -8.91 0.50 -12.40
CA GLY A 70 -10.34 0.77 -12.31
C GLY A 70 -11.27 -0.31 -12.91
N GLN A 71 -10.74 -1.42 -13.39
CA GLN A 71 -11.52 -2.50 -13.99
C GLN A 71 -12.70 -2.99 -13.10
N TYR A 72 -12.54 -2.96 -11.78
CA TYR A 72 -13.53 -3.46 -10.82
C TYR A 72 -14.18 -2.34 -9.99
N ALA A 73 -14.01 -1.07 -10.40
CA ALA A 73 -14.51 0.07 -9.62
C ALA A 73 -16.04 0.03 -9.39
N ASP A 74 -16.79 -0.39 -10.40
CA ASP A 74 -18.24 -0.47 -10.28
C ASP A 74 -18.72 -1.61 -9.35
N GLN A 75 -17.93 -2.68 -9.23
CA GLN A 75 -18.24 -3.81 -8.35
C GLN A 75 -18.06 -3.46 -6.85
N VAL A 76 -17.33 -2.40 -6.52
CA VAL A 76 -17.18 -1.93 -5.14
C VAL A 76 -18.53 -1.62 -4.51
N LYS A 77 -19.49 -1.12 -5.28
CA LYS A 77 -20.86 -0.81 -4.83
C LYS A 77 -21.70 -2.06 -4.51
N GLU A 78 -21.24 -3.24 -4.92
CA GLU A 78 -21.91 -4.51 -4.68
C GLU A 78 -21.48 -5.17 -3.36
N VAL A 79 -20.43 -4.64 -2.71
CA VAL A 79 -19.95 -5.16 -1.41
C VAL A 79 -21.04 -4.99 -0.35
N ARG A 80 -21.45 -6.10 0.28
CA ARG A 80 -22.48 -6.15 1.33
C ARG A 80 -21.95 -6.61 2.69
N GLN A 81 -20.73 -7.09 2.72
CA GLN A 81 -20.07 -7.55 3.94
C GLN A 81 -19.76 -6.37 4.86
N PRO A 82 -19.80 -6.56 6.20
CA PRO A 82 -19.29 -5.57 7.12
C PRO A 82 -17.86 -5.16 6.73
N THR A 83 -17.65 -3.88 6.47
CA THR A 83 -16.38 -3.38 5.92
C THR A 83 -15.81 -2.28 6.79
N LEU A 84 -14.55 -2.43 7.20
CA LEU A 84 -13.75 -1.40 7.85
C LEU A 84 -12.67 -0.90 6.89
N ILE A 85 -12.64 0.41 6.67
CA ILE A 85 -11.66 1.11 5.84
C ILE A 85 -10.65 1.78 6.78
N LEU A 86 -9.38 1.36 6.71
CA LEU A 86 -8.28 1.98 7.45
C LEU A 86 -7.37 2.73 6.46
N TRP A 87 -7.10 4.01 6.71
CA TRP A 87 -6.30 4.80 5.79
C TRP A 87 -5.42 5.80 6.52
N GLY A 88 -4.19 6.01 6.02
CA GLY A 88 -3.31 7.06 6.53
C GLY A 88 -3.62 8.40 5.85
N ALA A 89 -3.73 9.47 6.65
CA ALA A 89 -4.01 10.81 6.14
C ALA A 89 -2.85 11.39 5.31
N GLN A 90 -1.62 10.89 5.50
CA GLN A 90 -0.42 11.25 4.77
C GLN A 90 -0.04 10.25 3.67
N ASP A 91 -0.99 9.41 3.22
CA ASP A 91 -0.73 8.48 2.12
C ASP A 91 -0.46 9.23 0.81
N GLN A 92 0.81 9.23 0.39
CA GLN A 92 1.28 9.86 -0.84
C GLN A 92 1.24 8.91 -2.05
N LEU A 93 1.05 7.60 -1.80
CA LEU A 93 0.99 6.60 -2.86
C LEU A 93 -0.42 6.47 -3.44
N ILE A 94 -1.41 6.34 -2.55
CA ILE A 94 -2.83 6.35 -2.92
C ILE A 94 -3.51 7.44 -2.07
N PRO A 95 -3.90 8.57 -2.67
CA PRO A 95 -4.43 9.72 -1.94
C PRO A 95 -5.64 9.38 -1.06
N PRO A 96 -5.76 10.00 0.14
CA PRO A 96 -6.84 9.75 1.10
C PRO A 96 -8.27 9.95 0.55
N ASP A 97 -8.44 10.74 -0.50
CA ASP A 97 -9.73 10.90 -1.20
C ASP A 97 -10.31 9.55 -1.67
N ASN A 98 -9.46 8.55 -1.91
CA ASN A 98 -9.92 7.21 -2.27
C ASN A 98 -10.60 6.51 -1.09
N ALA A 99 -10.17 6.73 0.14
CA ALA A 99 -10.85 6.20 1.33
C ALA A 99 -12.30 6.73 1.41
N GLN A 100 -12.48 8.02 1.16
CA GLN A 100 -13.81 8.65 1.12
C GLN A 100 -14.68 8.09 -0.01
N ARG A 101 -14.09 7.80 -1.18
CA ARG A 101 -14.80 7.14 -2.28
C ARG A 101 -15.24 5.73 -1.90
N PHE A 102 -14.36 4.94 -1.28
CA PHE A 102 -14.73 3.60 -0.79
C PHE A 102 -15.86 3.68 0.25
N GLN A 103 -15.78 4.61 1.19
CA GLN A 103 -16.82 4.77 2.20
C GLN A 103 -18.17 5.15 1.59
N ARG A 104 -18.17 6.02 0.58
CA ARG A 104 -19.38 6.39 -0.15
C ARG A 104 -19.95 5.21 -0.95
N ASP A 105 -19.06 4.42 -1.58
CA ASP A 105 -19.45 3.41 -2.55
C ASP A 105 -19.75 2.04 -1.90
N ILE A 106 -19.29 1.77 -0.67
CA ILE A 106 -19.59 0.55 0.10
C ILE A 106 -20.64 0.86 1.16
N PRO A 107 -21.90 0.43 0.99
CA PRO A 107 -22.97 0.72 1.94
C PRO A 107 -22.68 0.15 3.34
N GLY A 108 -22.79 0.97 4.38
CA GLY A 108 -22.58 0.56 5.76
C GLY A 108 -21.11 0.40 6.17
N SER A 109 -20.15 0.74 5.30
CA SER A 109 -18.74 0.71 5.68
C SER A 109 -18.41 1.75 6.75
N GLN A 110 -17.47 1.40 7.62
CA GLN A 110 -16.88 2.30 8.59
C GLN A 110 -15.49 2.72 8.13
N MET A 111 -15.12 3.98 8.39
CA MET A 111 -13.80 4.49 8.01
C MET A 111 -13.08 5.06 9.23
N VAL A 112 -11.79 4.72 9.36
CA VAL A 112 -10.87 5.33 10.32
C VAL A 112 -9.69 5.93 9.55
N MET A 113 -9.59 7.26 9.60
CA MET A 113 -8.46 8.01 9.07
C MET A 113 -7.41 8.18 10.18
N PHE A 114 -6.16 7.84 9.89
CA PHE A 114 -5.05 7.94 10.83
C PHE A 114 -4.18 9.16 10.52
N GLU A 115 -4.34 10.19 11.30
CA GLU A 115 -3.47 11.37 11.23
C GLU A 115 -2.01 11.00 11.53
N GLY A 116 -1.08 11.52 10.70
CA GLY A 116 0.36 11.30 10.82
C GLY A 116 0.86 9.98 10.23
N LEU A 117 -0.04 9.11 9.69
CA LEU A 117 0.34 7.85 9.09
C LEU A 117 0.18 7.89 7.57
N GLY A 118 1.00 7.10 6.86
CA GLY A 118 1.02 7.00 5.40
C GLY A 118 0.31 5.76 4.87
N HIS A 119 0.90 5.16 3.84
CA HIS A 119 0.30 4.05 3.08
C HIS A 119 0.20 2.73 3.86
N VAL A 120 1.03 2.56 4.88
CA VAL A 120 1.13 1.33 5.69
C VAL A 120 0.83 1.59 7.17
N PRO A 121 -0.35 2.14 7.50
CA PRO A 121 -0.66 2.58 8.87
C PRO A 121 -0.52 1.45 9.89
N HIS A 122 -0.74 0.19 9.50
CA HIS A 122 -0.59 -0.99 10.33
C HIS A 122 0.86 -1.31 10.69
N GLU A 123 1.84 -0.87 9.89
CA GLU A 123 3.26 -0.97 10.22
C GLU A 123 3.77 0.25 10.99
N GLU A 124 3.25 1.43 10.66
CA GLU A 124 3.69 2.70 11.26
C GLU A 124 3.20 2.85 12.71
N ASP A 125 1.96 2.38 12.98
CA ASP A 125 1.35 2.38 14.31
C ASP A 125 0.40 1.18 14.49
N PRO A 126 0.97 0.00 14.79
CA PRO A 126 0.18 -1.22 15.00
C PRO A 126 -0.85 -1.09 16.12
N ALA A 127 -0.53 -0.35 17.20
CA ALA A 127 -1.41 -0.22 18.35
C ALA A 127 -2.73 0.48 17.98
N ARG A 128 -2.64 1.59 17.24
CA ARG A 128 -3.82 2.33 16.78
C ARG A 128 -4.65 1.52 15.79
N THR A 129 -4.00 0.83 14.84
CA THR A 129 -4.69 0.05 13.81
C THR A 129 -5.36 -1.18 14.40
N VAL A 130 -4.68 -1.95 15.26
CA VAL A 130 -5.25 -3.09 15.96
C VAL A 130 -6.44 -2.67 16.82
N SER A 131 -6.33 -1.56 17.56
CA SER A 131 -7.45 -1.03 18.36
C SER A 131 -8.67 -0.69 17.51
N ALA A 132 -8.49 -0.14 16.31
CA ALA A 132 -9.59 0.14 15.39
C ALA A 132 -10.26 -1.16 14.90
N VAL A 133 -9.47 -2.17 14.53
CA VAL A 133 -9.98 -3.48 14.12
C VAL A 133 -10.75 -4.17 15.25
N GLN A 134 -10.20 -4.17 16.48
CA GLN A 134 -10.86 -4.78 17.63
C GLN A 134 -12.22 -4.14 17.91
N ARG A 135 -12.32 -2.81 17.86
CA ARG A 135 -13.60 -2.11 18.03
C ARG A 135 -14.61 -2.48 16.93
N PHE A 136 -14.15 -2.61 15.70
CA PHE A 136 -15.03 -3.03 14.60
C PHE A 136 -15.54 -4.46 14.79
N LEU A 137 -14.66 -5.40 15.16
CA LEU A 137 -15.03 -6.80 15.37
C LEU A 137 -15.90 -7.04 16.61
N ALA A 138 -15.88 -6.12 17.59
CA ALA A 138 -16.71 -6.21 18.78
C ALA A 138 -18.16 -5.69 18.58
N GLN A 139 -18.47 -5.19 17.40
CA GLN A 139 -19.83 -4.76 17.07
C GLN A 139 -20.70 -5.98 16.73
N PRO A 140 -21.97 -6.00 17.17
CA PRO A 140 -22.89 -7.09 16.91
C PRO A 140 -23.24 -7.22 15.40
#